data_ee0a37b4e16b99540827c3b74365a03f
#
_entry.id   ee0a37b4e16b99540827c3b74365a03f
#
_cell.length_a   1.000
_cell.length_b   1.000
_cell.length_c   1.000
_cell.angle_alpha   90.00
_cell.angle_beta   90.00
_cell.angle_gamma   90.00
#
_symmetry.space_group_name_H-M   'P 1'
#
loop_
_entity.id
_entity.type
_entity.pdbx_description
1 polymer ?
#
loop_
_entity_poly.entity_id
_entity_poly.type
_entity_poly.pdbx_seq_one_letter_code
_entity_poly.pdbx_strand_id
1 'polypeptide(L)'
;MKDEQLKSVLARIDLNKCDEIIKNHIYYSKRPVRQRCYRGDGSFRYINDEYEFLIIAENGEKQAIILRCGYVDLHWYVLRKWRNRHILSDALRTGVIQEIWPENTRITCCYNYDDDREQKYNTTKHLSDIAGLSLED
;
A
#
# COMPACT_ATOMS: atom_id res chain seq x y z
N MET A 1 7.93 -2.70 3.43
CA MET A 1 8.40 -1.59 2.54
C MET A 1 8.28 -0.27 3.29
N LYS A 2 9.24 0.61 3.15
CA LYS A 2 9.24 1.90 3.84
C LYS A 2 8.42 2.94 3.08
N ASP A 3 7.91 3.95 3.79
CA ASP A 3 7.11 5.03 3.21
C ASP A 3 7.80 5.73 2.04
N GLU A 4 9.11 5.98 2.13
CA GLU A 4 9.87 6.60 1.05
C GLU A 4 9.88 5.75 -0.22
N GLN A 5 9.91 4.44 -0.08
CA GLN A 5 9.81 3.52 -1.23
C GLN A 5 8.42 3.57 -1.86
N LEU A 6 7.36 3.60 -1.04
CA LEU A 6 5.99 3.71 -1.54
C LEU A 6 5.76 5.05 -2.23
N LYS A 7 6.27 6.13 -1.67
CA LYS A 7 6.22 7.46 -2.28
C LYS A 7 6.92 7.48 -3.64
N SER A 8 8.09 6.85 -3.73
CA SER A 8 8.84 6.76 -4.98
C SER A 8 8.09 5.93 -6.03
N VAL A 9 7.50 4.81 -5.64
CA VAL A 9 6.68 3.99 -6.52
C VAL A 9 5.47 4.78 -7.02
N LEU A 10 4.76 5.43 -6.11
CA LEU A 10 3.56 6.22 -6.43
C LEU A 10 3.87 7.32 -7.45
N ALA A 11 5.01 8.00 -7.31
CA ALA A 11 5.42 9.06 -8.23
C ALA A 11 5.67 8.55 -9.65
N ARG A 12 6.07 7.28 -9.81
CA ARG A 12 6.40 6.69 -11.11
C ARG A 12 5.21 6.06 -11.83
N ILE A 13 4.08 5.87 -11.17
CA ILE A 13 2.92 5.26 -11.79
C ILE A 13 2.21 6.29 -12.68
N ASP A 14 1.97 5.93 -13.92
CA ASP A 14 1.14 6.71 -14.84
C ASP A 14 -0.30 6.22 -14.75
N LEU A 15 -1.20 7.07 -14.27
CA LEU A 15 -2.62 6.72 -14.11
C LEU A 15 -3.28 6.35 -15.44
N ASN A 16 -2.82 6.91 -16.55
CA ASN A 16 -3.35 6.59 -17.88
C ASN A 16 -2.97 5.19 -18.36
N LYS A 17 -2.00 4.56 -17.70
CA LYS A 17 -1.52 3.21 -18.03
C LYS A 17 -1.88 2.18 -16.97
N CYS A 18 -2.79 2.50 -16.07
CA CYS A 18 -3.29 1.54 -15.10
C CYS A 18 -4.16 0.49 -15.77
N ASP A 19 -4.12 -0.74 -15.23
CA ASP A 19 -4.81 -1.89 -15.82
C ASP A 19 -6.33 -1.76 -15.73
N GLU A 20 -6.83 -1.17 -14.65
CA GLU A 20 -8.25 -1.07 -14.39
C GLU A 20 -8.57 0.12 -13.48
N ILE A 21 -9.76 0.72 -13.67
CA ILE A 21 -10.35 1.67 -12.74
C ILE A 21 -11.45 0.92 -11.98
N ILE A 22 -11.25 0.70 -10.69
CA ILE A 22 -12.17 -0.12 -9.87
C ILE A 22 -13.35 0.71 -9.39
N LYS A 23 -13.07 1.89 -8.90
CA LYS A 23 -14.04 2.92 -8.53
C LYS A 23 -13.61 4.21 -9.22
N ASN A 24 -14.45 5.23 -9.23
CA ASN A 24 -14.17 6.48 -9.95
C ASN A 24 -12.79 7.11 -9.62
N HIS A 25 -12.22 6.77 -8.47
CA HIS A 25 -10.98 7.38 -7.98
C HIS A 25 -9.95 6.34 -7.50
N ILE A 26 -10.18 5.05 -7.74
CA ILE A 26 -9.27 3.98 -7.36
C ILE A 26 -8.80 3.23 -8.60
N TYR A 27 -7.50 3.27 -8.84
CA TYR A 27 -6.84 2.70 -10.01
C TYR A 27 -6.05 1.47 -9.62
N TYR A 28 -6.21 0.39 -10.36
CA TYR A 28 -5.46 -0.85 -10.14
C TYR A 28 -4.32 -0.96 -11.15
N SER A 29 -3.16 -1.34 -10.67
CA SER A 29 -2.00 -1.63 -11.51
C SER A 29 -1.23 -2.82 -10.96
N LYS A 30 -0.78 -3.69 -11.86
CA LYS A 30 0.03 -4.85 -11.55
C LYS A 30 1.34 -4.76 -12.30
N ARG A 31 2.46 -4.83 -11.58
CA ARG A 31 3.78 -4.61 -12.19
C ARG A 31 4.83 -5.54 -11.60
N PRO A 32 5.79 -6.00 -12.43
CA PRO A 32 6.97 -6.64 -11.91
C PRO A 32 7.85 -5.61 -11.19
N VAL A 33 8.32 -5.99 -10.00
CA VAL A 33 9.27 -5.19 -9.24
C VAL A 33 10.52 -6.02 -9.03
N ARG A 34 11.66 -5.47 -9.44
CA ARG A 34 12.95 -6.12 -9.28
C ARG A 34 13.52 -5.78 -7.92
N GLN A 35 13.77 -6.81 -7.12
CA GLN A 35 14.32 -6.67 -5.77
C GLN A 35 15.68 -7.34 -5.64
N ARG A 36 16.52 -6.79 -4.75
CA ARG A 36 17.74 -7.44 -4.31
C ARG A 36 17.43 -8.34 -3.12
N CYS A 37 17.76 -9.62 -3.24
CA CYS A 37 17.73 -10.56 -2.13
C CYS A 37 19.13 -10.86 -1.68
N TYR A 38 19.47 -10.45 -0.46
CA TYR A 38 20.80 -10.67 0.12
C TYR A 38 20.90 -12.06 0.72
N ARG A 39 22.07 -12.69 0.53
CA ARG A 39 22.44 -13.96 1.14
C ARG A 39 23.26 -13.71 2.40
N GLY A 40 23.38 -14.73 3.27
CA GLY A 40 24.17 -14.64 4.48
C GLY A 40 25.67 -14.35 4.28
N ASP A 41 26.19 -14.60 3.09
CA ASP A 41 27.58 -14.34 2.73
C ASP A 41 27.85 -12.92 2.20
N GLY A 42 26.84 -12.05 2.20
CA GLY A 42 26.92 -10.69 1.69
C GLY A 42 26.66 -10.54 0.19
N SER A 43 26.57 -11.65 -0.55
CA SER A 43 26.17 -11.62 -1.96
C SER A 43 24.68 -11.35 -2.10
N PHE A 44 24.25 -10.99 -3.29
CA PHE A 44 22.82 -10.79 -3.57
C PHE A 44 22.46 -11.34 -4.95
N ARG A 45 21.17 -11.61 -5.11
CA ARG A 45 20.59 -11.89 -6.43
C ARG A 45 19.39 -10.99 -6.63
N TYR A 46 19.01 -10.75 -7.87
CA TYR A 46 17.78 -10.06 -8.20
C TYR A 46 16.63 -11.07 -8.29
N ILE A 47 15.49 -10.69 -7.68
CA ILE A 47 14.24 -11.42 -7.84
C ILE A 47 13.25 -10.49 -8.50
N ASN A 48 12.49 -11.02 -9.47
CA ASN A 48 11.36 -10.32 -10.04
C ASN A 48 10.09 -10.81 -9.35
N ASP A 49 9.49 -9.95 -8.55
CA ASP A 49 8.18 -10.19 -7.96
C ASP A 49 7.12 -9.36 -8.65
N GLU A 50 5.90 -9.86 -8.65
CA GLU A 50 4.77 -9.13 -9.20
C GLU A 50 4.01 -8.47 -8.06
N TYR A 51 3.99 -7.13 -8.07
CA TYR A 51 3.31 -6.34 -7.07
C TYR A 51 2.02 -5.78 -7.64
N GLU A 52 1.02 -5.70 -6.79
CA GLU A 52 -0.27 -5.10 -7.10
C GLU A 52 -0.44 -3.81 -6.34
N PHE A 53 -0.97 -2.81 -7.02
CA PHE A 53 -1.12 -1.46 -6.46
C PHE A 53 -2.54 -0.98 -6.63
N LEU A 54 -3.10 -0.40 -5.58
CA LEU A 54 -4.30 0.42 -5.66
C LEU A 54 -3.89 1.88 -5.43
N ILE A 55 -4.13 2.72 -6.41
CA ILE A 55 -3.79 4.13 -6.35
C ILE A 55 -5.08 4.94 -6.18
N ILE A 56 -5.15 5.71 -5.11
CA ILE A 56 -6.26 6.61 -4.85
C ILE A 56 -5.87 7.98 -5.41
N ALA A 57 -6.65 8.45 -6.38
CA ALA A 57 -6.38 9.72 -7.06
C ALA A 57 -7.69 10.42 -7.40
N GLU A 58 -7.67 11.74 -7.36
CA GLU A 58 -8.82 12.58 -7.70
C GLU A 58 -8.38 13.68 -8.65
N ASN A 59 -9.10 13.86 -9.74
CA ASN A 59 -8.79 14.85 -10.78
C ASN A 59 -7.36 14.73 -11.33
N GLY A 60 -6.87 13.48 -11.45
CA GLY A 60 -5.52 13.19 -11.91
C GLY A 60 -4.42 13.37 -10.87
N GLU A 61 -4.75 13.81 -9.66
CA GLU A 61 -3.80 13.99 -8.58
C GLU A 61 -3.79 12.78 -7.66
N LYS A 62 -2.64 12.14 -7.54
CA LYS A 62 -2.44 10.98 -6.67
C LYS A 62 -2.43 11.40 -5.21
N GLN A 63 -3.16 10.68 -4.39
CA GLN A 63 -3.34 11.01 -2.97
C GLN A 63 -2.79 9.94 -2.05
N ALA A 64 -2.96 8.67 -2.39
CA ALA A 64 -2.56 7.55 -1.56
C ALA A 64 -2.35 6.29 -2.40
N ILE A 65 -1.69 5.31 -1.81
CA ILE A 65 -1.43 4.02 -2.45
C ILE A 65 -1.63 2.91 -1.42
N ILE A 66 -2.18 1.79 -1.89
CA ILE A 66 -2.18 0.52 -1.17
C ILE A 66 -1.39 -0.46 -2.02
N LEU A 67 -0.37 -1.06 -1.42
CA LEU A 67 0.50 -2.03 -2.07
C LEU A 67 0.27 -3.41 -1.48
N ARG A 68 0.12 -4.40 -2.35
CA ARG A 68 0.20 -5.81 -2.00
C ARG A 68 1.50 -6.38 -2.54
N CYS A 69 2.37 -6.83 -1.64
CA CYS A 69 3.59 -7.53 -1.98
C CYS A 69 3.57 -8.91 -1.34
N GLY A 70 3.97 -9.93 -2.09
CA GLY A 70 3.78 -11.31 -1.65
C GLY A 70 2.30 -11.69 -1.59
N TYR A 71 1.97 -12.74 -0.83
CA TYR A 71 0.60 -13.26 -0.79
C TYR A 71 -0.33 -12.55 0.19
N VAL A 72 0.22 -11.93 1.23
CA VAL A 72 -0.59 -11.45 2.35
C VAL A 72 -0.14 -10.09 2.89
N ASP A 73 0.96 -9.55 2.43
CA ASP A 73 1.49 -8.29 2.95
C ASP A 73 0.85 -7.09 2.26
N LEU A 74 0.12 -6.31 3.02
CA LEU A 74 -0.45 -5.06 2.57
C LEU A 74 0.28 -3.90 3.25
N HIS A 75 0.59 -2.88 2.47
CA HIS A 75 1.15 -1.63 2.94
C HIS A 75 0.38 -0.48 2.35
N TRP A 76 0.19 0.59 3.09
CA TRP A 76 -0.40 1.80 2.56
C TRP A 76 0.39 3.04 2.93
N TYR A 77 0.25 4.04 2.09
CA TYR A 77 0.90 5.33 2.27
C TYR A 77 -0.03 6.43 1.75
N VAL A 78 -0.16 7.49 2.54
CA VAL A 78 -0.88 8.69 2.13
C VAL A 78 0.12 9.82 1.98
N LEU A 79 0.12 10.50 0.85
CA LEU A 79 0.99 11.65 0.64
C LEU A 79 0.71 12.70 1.73
N ARG A 80 1.78 13.31 2.23
CA ARG A 80 1.70 14.24 3.38
C ARG A 80 0.63 15.32 3.20
N LYS A 81 0.54 15.90 2.02
CA LYS A 81 -0.46 16.90 1.64
C LYS A 81 -1.90 16.44 1.87
N TRP A 82 -2.15 15.14 1.76
CA TRP A 82 -3.48 14.55 1.79
C TRP A 82 -3.81 13.84 3.10
N ARG A 83 -2.92 13.90 4.09
CA ARG A 83 -3.15 13.28 5.39
C ARG A 83 -4.23 14.02 6.19
N ASN A 84 -4.92 13.29 7.07
CA ASN A 84 -5.99 13.79 7.93
C ASN A 84 -7.21 14.30 7.14
N ARG A 85 -7.44 13.79 5.94
CA ARG A 85 -8.58 14.14 5.09
C ARG A 85 -9.48 12.94 4.77
N HIS A 86 -9.35 11.85 5.53
CA HIS A 86 -10.13 10.63 5.38
C HIS A 86 -10.01 9.94 4.01
N ILE A 87 -8.98 10.25 3.23
CA ILE A 87 -8.78 9.71 1.87
C ILE A 87 -8.69 8.19 1.91
N LEU A 88 -7.79 7.65 2.75
CA LEU A 88 -7.58 6.22 2.85
C LEU A 88 -8.76 5.52 3.54
N SER A 89 -9.27 6.07 4.62
CA SER A 89 -10.40 5.49 5.34
C SER A 89 -11.65 5.41 4.47
N ASP A 90 -11.94 6.44 3.69
CA ASP A 90 -13.08 6.44 2.76
C ASP A 90 -12.90 5.38 1.67
N ALA A 91 -11.70 5.26 1.12
CA ALA A 91 -11.40 4.21 0.13
C ALA A 91 -11.57 2.81 0.73
N LEU A 92 -11.07 2.60 1.95
CA LEU A 92 -11.19 1.30 2.63
C LEU A 92 -12.64 0.93 2.94
N ARG A 93 -13.48 1.90 3.25
CA ARG A 93 -14.92 1.67 3.50
C ARG A 93 -15.69 1.21 2.26
N THR A 94 -15.15 1.42 1.06
CA THR A 94 -15.78 0.90 -0.16
C THR A 94 -15.71 -0.63 -0.27
N GLY A 95 -14.93 -1.30 0.58
CA GLY A 95 -14.70 -2.73 0.51
C GLY A 95 -13.74 -3.15 -0.61
N VAL A 96 -12.93 -2.23 -1.11
CA VAL A 96 -12.04 -2.47 -2.25
C VAL A 96 -11.05 -3.61 -2.00
N ILE A 97 -10.52 -3.73 -0.79
CA ILE A 97 -9.57 -4.80 -0.46
C ILE A 97 -10.25 -6.17 -0.58
N GLN A 98 -11.45 -6.33 -0.03
CA GLN A 98 -12.19 -7.58 -0.11
C GLN A 98 -12.61 -7.91 -1.54
N GLU A 99 -12.88 -6.90 -2.35
CA GLU A 99 -13.26 -7.06 -3.75
C GLU A 99 -12.07 -7.53 -4.60
N ILE A 100 -10.90 -6.93 -4.42
CA ILE A 100 -9.71 -7.20 -5.24
C ILE A 100 -8.85 -8.32 -4.68
N TRP A 101 -8.72 -8.38 -3.36
CA TRP A 101 -7.88 -9.36 -2.65
C TRP A 101 -8.67 -10.06 -1.55
N PRO A 102 -9.68 -10.88 -1.91
CA PRO A 102 -10.55 -11.50 -0.90
C PRO A 102 -9.81 -12.45 0.05
N GLU A 103 -8.64 -12.96 -0.34
CA GLU A 103 -7.79 -13.80 0.49
C GLU A 103 -7.01 -13.04 1.56
N ASN A 104 -6.94 -11.71 1.48
CA ASN A 104 -6.24 -10.91 2.47
C ASN A 104 -7.16 -10.61 3.65
N THR A 105 -6.82 -11.15 4.82
CA THR A 105 -7.58 -10.97 6.06
C THR A 105 -6.81 -10.17 7.11
N ARG A 106 -5.54 -9.87 6.86
CA ARG A 106 -4.65 -9.23 7.84
C ARG A 106 -3.72 -8.22 7.17
N ILE A 107 -3.20 -7.34 7.97
CA ILE A 107 -2.18 -6.36 7.56
C ILE A 107 -1.05 -6.37 8.58
N THR A 108 0.18 -6.24 8.10
CA THR A 108 1.35 -6.11 8.95
C THR A 108 1.68 -4.64 9.14
N CYS A 109 1.81 -4.22 10.39
CA CYS A 109 2.23 -2.86 10.70
C CYS A 109 3.77 -2.82 10.76
N CYS A 110 4.36 -2.04 9.85
CA CYS A 110 5.79 -1.84 9.84
C CYS A 110 6.15 -0.60 10.67
N TYR A 111 6.80 -0.83 11.80
CA TYR A 111 7.36 0.26 12.59
C TYR A 111 8.76 0.58 12.10
N ASN A 112 8.98 1.82 11.71
CA ASN A 112 10.31 2.38 11.79
C ASN A 112 10.56 2.74 13.27
N TYR A 113 11.80 2.66 13.74
CA TYR A 113 12.17 3.00 15.09
C TYR A 113 12.06 4.52 15.36
N ASP A 114 10.85 5.05 15.14
CA ASP A 114 10.55 6.47 15.25
C ASP A 114 9.86 6.79 16.56
N ASP A 115 9.94 8.04 17.01
CA ASP A 115 9.30 8.53 18.23
C ASP A 115 7.76 8.51 18.14
N ASP A 116 7.19 8.37 16.94
CA ASP A 116 5.75 8.32 16.70
C ASP A 116 5.18 6.90 16.50
N ARG A 117 5.90 5.87 16.97
CA ARG A 117 5.54 4.46 16.83
C ARG A 117 4.11 4.17 17.32
N GLU A 118 3.74 4.69 18.48
CA GLU A 118 2.41 4.48 19.08
C GLU A 118 1.32 5.11 18.21
N GLN A 119 1.57 6.31 17.70
CA GLN A 119 0.63 7.00 16.81
C GLN A 119 0.44 6.23 15.51
N LYS A 120 1.52 5.72 14.93
CA LYS A 120 1.46 4.90 13.71
C LYS A 120 0.68 3.61 13.95
N TYR A 121 0.92 2.95 15.08
CA TYR A 121 0.17 1.75 15.46
C TYR A 121 -1.33 2.04 15.55
N ASN A 122 -1.71 3.08 16.29
CA ASN A 122 -3.11 3.44 16.49
C ASN A 122 -3.81 3.79 15.17
N THR A 123 -3.14 4.52 14.30
CA THR A 123 -3.66 4.88 12.97
C THR A 123 -3.84 3.63 12.11
N THR A 124 -2.85 2.76 12.06
CA THR A 124 -2.92 1.52 11.27
C THR A 124 -3.99 0.60 11.81
N LYS A 125 -4.13 0.48 13.13
CA LYS A 125 -5.18 -0.34 13.75
C LYS A 125 -6.58 0.20 13.40
N HIS A 126 -6.78 1.50 13.47
CA HIS A 126 -8.05 2.12 13.09
C HIS A 126 -8.40 1.83 11.63
N LEU A 127 -7.45 2.01 10.73
CA LEU A 127 -7.64 1.76 9.31
C LEU A 127 -7.86 0.27 9.02
N SER A 128 -7.14 -0.62 9.71
CA SER A 128 -7.34 -2.06 9.54
C SER A 128 -8.72 -2.50 10.01
N ASP A 129 -9.24 -1.93 11.10
CA ASP A 129 -10.60 -2.19 11.58
C ASP A 129 -11.64 -1.75 10.53
N ILE A 130 -11.46 -0.58 9.92
CA ILE A 130 -12.33 -0.09 8.84
C ILE A 130 -12.28 -1.04 7.63
N ALA A 131 -11.11 -1.54 7.29
CA ALA A 131 -10.92 -2.44 6.16
C ALA A 131 -11.38 -3.88 6.44
N GLY A 132 -11.71 -4.22 7.68
CA GLY A 132 -12.05 -5.58 8.07
C GLY A 132 -10.87 -6.52 8.16
N LEU A 133 -9.67 -5.98 8.45
CA LEU A 133 -8.42 -6.74 8.52
C LEU A 133 -7.96 -6.87 9.98
N SER A 134 -7.29 -7.98 10.28
CA SER A 134 -6.60 -8.15 11.56
C SER A 134 -5.20 -7.52 11.46
N LEU A 135 -4.83 -6.74 12.46
CA LEU A 135 -3.48 -6.16 12.55
C LEU A 135 -2.55 -7.16 13.21
N GLU A 136 -1.42 -7.40 12.57
CA GLU A 136 -0.33 -8.21 13.10
C GLU A 136 0.93 -7.36 13.25
N ASP A 137 1.61 -7.58 14.36
CA ASP A 137 2.89 -6.95 14.63
C ASP A 137 4.03 -7.62 13.85
#